data_377b4aa740e5ddc2a46246cdc9dcfe0b
#
_entry.id   377b4aa740e5ddc2a46246cdc9dcfe0b
#
_cell.length_a   1.000
_cell.length_b   1.000
_cell.length_c   1.000
_cell.angle_alpha   90.00
_cell.angle_beta   90.00
_cell.angle_gamma   90.00
#
_symmetry.space_group_name_H-M   'P 1'
#
loop_
_entity.id
_entity.type
_entity.pdbx_description
1 polymer ?
#
loop_
_entity_poly.entity_id
_entity_poly.type
_entity_poly.pdbx_seq_one_letter_code
_entity_poly.pdbx_strand_id
1 'polypeptide(L)'
;EMASKMCPLPAIYDDYRRVIKEKPDIIILCCENSLHGKIAEEILLQGIHVIVEKPMATTLEDALKMARAAKEGKAVLIVNWPVAWWPAVHLVAELAKKDVIGEILSSITETGIHSDHFLMGRI
;
A
#
# COMPACT_ATOMS: atom_id res chain seq x y z
N GLU A 1 -17.45 -3.95 14.82
CA GLU A 1 -18.40 -3.15 15.60
C GLU A 1 -17.95 -1.71 15.89
N MET A 2 -16.66 -1.47 16.26
CA MET A 2 -16.16 -0.12 16.57
C MET A 2 -16.14 0.79 15.32
N ALA A 3 -15.66 0.28 14.17
CA ALA A 3 -15.58 1.04 12.93
C ALA A 3 -16.96 1.49 12.42
N SER A 4 -17.99 0.65 12.53
CA SER A 4 -19.34 0.98 12.09
C SER A 4 -20.04 2.02 12.98
N LYS A 5 -19.55 2.23 14.21
CA LYS A 5 -20.03 3.29 15.10
C LYS A 5 -19.41 4.65 14.78
N MET A 6 -18.21 4.66 14.21
CA MET A 6 -17.47 5.89 13.85
C MET A 6 -17.81 6.38 12.44
N CYS A 7 -18.14 5.46 11.54
CA CYS A 7 -18.51 5.79 10.17
C CYS A 7 -19.63 4.84 9.71
N PRO A 8 -20.74 5.33 9.16
CA PRO A 8 -21.78 4.47 8.62
C PRO A 8 -21.22 3.68 7.43
N LEU A 9 -21.05 2.37 7.63
CA LEU A 9 -20.57 1.46 6.59
C LEU A 9 -21.78 0.83 5.88
N PRO A 10 -21.81 0.75 4.56
CA PRO A 10 -22.91 0.14 3.82
C PRO A 10 -23.02 -1.36 4.07
N ALA A 11 -21.89 -2.05 4.29
CA ALA A 11 -21.82 -3.46 4.62
C ALA A 11 -20.51 -3.82 5.32
N ILE A 12 -20.55 -4.90 6.10
CA ILE A 12 -19.38 -5.52 6.75
C ILE A 12 -19.40 -7.00 6.40
N TYR A 13 -18.27 -7.52 5.93
CA TYR A 13 -18.10 -8.91 5.54
C TYR A 13 -17.02 -9.58 6.40
N ASP A 14 -17.19 -10.85 6.66
CA ASP A 14 -16.26 -11.73 7.36
C ASP A 14 -15.27 -12.45 6.40
N ASP A 15 -15.54 -12.39 5.09
CA ASP A 15 -14.69 -12.93 4.03
C ASP A 15 -14.49 -11.88 2.93
N TYR A 16 -13.24 -11.54 2.62
CA TYR A 16 -12.87 -10.57 1.58
C TYR A 16 -13.37 -10.96 0.19
N ARG A 17 -13.59 -12.26 -0.09
CA ARG A 17 -14.15 -12.72 -1.35
C ARG A 17 -15.58 -12.23 -1.59
N ARG A 18 -16.32 -11.96 -0.51
CA ARG A 18 -17.64 -11.32 -0.62
C ARG A 18 -17.50 -9.88 -1.08
N VAL A 19 -16.47 -9.16 -0.62
CA VAL A 19 -16.16 -7.80 -1.09
C VAL A 19 -15.81 -7.82 -2.59
N ILE A 20 -15.03 -8.79 -3.05
CA ILE A 20 -14.69 -8.94 -4.48
C ILE A 20 -15.96 -9.14 -5.34
N LYS A 21 -16.95 -9.88 -4.84
CA LYS A 21 -18.22 -10.11 -5.56
C LYS A 21 -19.05 -8.84 -5.75
N GLU A 22 -18.91 -7.86 -4.86
CA GLU A 22 -19.57 -6.55 -5.01
C GLU A 22 -18.93 -5.69 -6.12
N LYS A 23 -17.78 -6.12 -6.66
CA LYS A 23 -17.05 -5.45 -7.75
C LYS A 23 -16.80 -3.96 -7.48
N PRO A 24 -16.20 -3.59 -6.35
CA PRO A 24 -15.80 -2.21 -6.13
C PRO A 24 -14.73 -1.79 -7.16
N ASP A 25 -14.61 -0.49 -7.42
CA ASP A 25 -13.57 0.02 -8.31
C ASP A 25 -12.17 -0.17 -7.71
N ILE A 26 -12.05 -0.04 -6.38
CA ILE A 26 -10.78 -0.12 -5.66
C ILE A 26 -10.94 -0.80 -4.30
N ILE A 27 -9.92 -1.56 -3.90
CA ILE A 27 -9.81 -2.16 -2.56
C ILE A 27 -8.52 -1.67 -1.91
N ILE A 28 -8.62 -1.18 -0.67
CA ILE A 28 -7.47 -0.89 0.19
C ILE A 28 -7.18 -2.14 1.03
N LEU A 29 -6.00 -2.73 0.84
CA LEU A 29 -5.60 -3.98 1.48
C LEU A 29 -4.68 -3.69 2.67
N CYS A 30 -5.22 -3.83 3.89
CA CYS A 30 -4.56 -3.58 5.17
C CYS A 30 -4.61 -4.83 6.04
N CYS A 31 -4.24 -5.98 5.50
CA CYS A 31 -4.22 -7.25 6.23
C CYS A 31 -2.81 -7.62 6.70
N GLU A 32 -2.63 -8.84 7.18
CA GLU A 32 -1.31 -9.36 7.52
C GLU A 32 -0.40 -9.44 6.28
N ASN A 33 0.87 -9.06 6.44
CA ASN A 33 1.84 -8.95 5.35
C ASN A 33 1.99 -10.23 4.52
N SER A 34 1.92 -11.40 5.18
CA SER A 34 2.02 -12.72 4.54
C SER A 34 0.85 -13.02 3.59
N LEU A 35 -0.26 -12.30 3.74
CA LEU A 35 -1.47 -12.48 2.93
C LEU A 35 -1.55 -11.50 1.76
N HIS A 36 -0.72 -10.45 1.73
CA HIS A 36 -0.77 -9.41 0.71
C HIS A 36 -0.71 -9.99 -0.70
N GLY A 37 0.30 -10.84 -0.98
CA GLY A 37 0.53 -11.43 -2.29
C GLY A 37 -0.68 -12.18 -2.81
N LYS A 38 -1.18 -13.12 -2.01
CA LYS A 38 -2.31 -13.98 -2.37
C LYS A 38 -3.61 -13.20 -2.58
N ILE A 39 -3.95 -12.33 -1.63
CA ILE A 39 -5.22 -11.60 -1.68
C ILE A 39 -5.22 -10.56 -2.79
N ALA A 40 -4.11 -9.81 -2.94
CA ALA A 40 -4.00 -8.83 -4.01
C ALA A 40 -4.03 -9.47 -5.40
N GLU A 41 -3.39 -10.64 -5.60
CA GLU A 41 -3.46 -11.39 -6.86
C GLU A 41 -4.92 -11.73 -7.21
N GLU A 42 -5.69 -12.31 -6.26
CA GLU A 42 -7.09 -12.64 -6.46
C GLU A 42 -7.94 -11.41 -6.85
N ILE A 43 -7.70 -10.26 -6.23
CA ILE A 43 -8.44 -9.00 -6.48
C ILE A 43 -8.07 -8.43 -7.87
N LEU A 44 -6.78 -8.32 -8.15
CA LEU A 44 -6.26 -7.72 -9.37
C LEU A 44 -6.69 -8.47 -10.63
N LEU A 45 -6.73 -9.82 -10.59
CA LEU A 45 -7.23 -10.66 -11.68
C LEU A 45 -8.70 -10.41 -12.01
N GLN A 46 -9.48 -9.86 -11.07
CA GLN A 46 -10.88 -9.46 -11.33
C GLN A 46 -11.00 -8.05 -11.93
N GLY A 47 -9.89 -7.38 -12.23
CA GLY A 47 -9.89 -6.03 -12.76
C GLY A 47 -10.14 -4.94 -11.70
N ILE A 48 -10.09 -5.28 -10.41
CA ILE A 48 -10.30 -4.35 -9.31
C ILE A 48 -8.95 -3.73 -8.93
N HIS A 49 -8.89 -2.41 -8.80
CA HIS A 49 -7.68 -1.70 -8.40
C HIS A 49 -7.33 -2.00 -6.93
N VAL A 50 -6.04 -2.04 -6.61
CA VAL A 50 -5.57 -2.35 -5.25
C VAL A 50 -4.60 -1.28 -4.77
N ILE A 51 -4.84 -0.77 -3.57
CA ILE A 51 -3.84 -0.09 -2.75
C ILE A 51 -3.46 -1.06 -1.64
N VAL A 52 -2.21 -1.51 -1.61
CA VAL A 52 -1.71 -2.43 -0.59
C VAL A 52 -0.80 -1.70 0.39
N GLU A 53 -0.92 -2.01 1.69
CA GLU A 53 0.02 -1.52 2.70
C GLU A 53 1.42 -2.09 2.49
N LYS A 54 2.41 -1.35 3.01
CA LYS A 54 3.81 -1.81 2.99
C LYS A 54 4.03 -2.92 4.06
N PRO A 55 4.91 -3.88 3.78
CA PRO A 55 5.59 -4.12 2.51
C PRO A 55 4.63 -4.67 1.45
N MET A 56 4.92 -4.44 0.16
CA MET A 56 4.10 -4.95 -0.94
C MET A 56 3.81 -6.45 -0.82
N ALA A 57 4.85 -7.22 -0.51
CA ALA A 57 4.80 -8.66 -0.29
C ALA A 57 5.95 -9.10 0.61
N THR A 58 5.91 -10.32 1.14
CA THR A 58 6.98 -10.92 1.95
C THR A 58 8.01 -11.67 1.12
N THR A 59 7.70 -12.00 -0.13
CA THR A 59 8.59 -12.68 -1.07
C THR A 59 8.63 -11.98 -2.42
N LEU A 60 9.75 -12.12 -3.14
CA LEU A 60 9.86 -11.62 -4.52
C LEU A 60 8.86 -12.34 -5.45
N GLU A 61 8.63 -13.62 -5.23
CA GLU A 61 7.69 -14.42 -6.02
C GLU A 61 6.28 -13.82 -5.95
N ASP A 62 5.79 -13.50 -4.74
CA ASP A 62 4.48 -12.90 -4.54
C ASP A 62 4.39 -11.50 -5.14
N ALA A 63 5.44 -10.69 -4.99
CA ALA A 63 5.49 -9.37 -5.62
C ALA A 63 5.39 -9.46 -7.16
N LEU A 64 6.06 -10.42 -7.77
CA LEU A 64 5.99 -10.67 -9.20
C LEU A 64 4.61 -11.18 -9.65
N LYS A 65 3.95 -12.03 -8.85
CA LYS A 65 2.57 -12.48 -9.11
C LYS A 65 1.60 -11.31 -9.08
N MET A 66 1.68 -10.45 -8.08
CA MET A 66 0.86 -9.23 -7.98
C MET A 66 1.04 -8.33 -9.21
N ALA A 67 2.28 -8.09 -9.63
CA ALA A 67 2.57 -7.26 -10.80
C ALA A 67 2.01 -7.85 -12.10
N ARG A 68 2.08 -9.17 -12.28
CA ARG A 68 1.49 -9.87 -13.43
C ARG A 68 -0.03 -9.82 -13.40
N ALA A 69 -0.63 -10.08 -12.23
CA ALA A 69 -2.08 -10.03 -12.03
C ALA A 69 -2.65 -8.64 -12.33
N ALA A 70 -1.95 -7.57 -11.91
CA ALA A 70 -2.33 -6.20 -12.23
C ALA A 70 -2.36 -5.94 -13.75
N LYS A 71 -1.34 -6.44 -14.48
CA LYS A 71 -1.26 -6.31 -15.94
C LYS A 71 -2.36 -7.12 -16.63
N GLU A 72 -2.58 -8.36 -16.20
CA GLU A 72 -3.57 -9.28 -16.78
C GLU A 72 -4.99 -8.78 -16.55
N GLY A 73 -5.32 -8.39 -15.32
CA GLY A 73 -6.63 -7.83 -14.96
C GLY A 73 -6.83 -6.39 -15.43
N LYS A 74 -5.82 -5.74 -16.06
CA LYS A 74 -5.84 -4.32 -16.44
C LYS A 74 -6.16 -3.41 -15.25
N ALA A 75 -5.72 -3.80 -14.06
CA ALA A 75 -5.92 -3.10 -12.82
C ALA A 75 -4.67 -2.33 -12.41
N VAL A 76 -4.83 -1.31 -11.58
CA VAL A 76 -3.73 -0.55 -10.99
C VAL A 76 -3.39 -1.14 -9.63
N LEU A 77 -2.10 -1.37 -9.39
CA LEU A 77 -1.56 -1.76 -8.09
C LEU A 77 -0.70 -0.62 -7.55
N ILE A 78 -1.05 -0.12 -6.38
CA ILE A 78 -0.31 0.92 -5.67
C ILE A 78 0.16 0.36 -4.33
N VAL A 79 1.44 0.53 -4.01
CA VAL A 79 1.97 0.25 -2.67
C VAL A 79 1.89 1.54 -1.86
N ASN A 80 1.20 1.50 -0.72
CA ASN A 80 1.14 2.63 0.20
C ASN A 80 2.48 2.77 0.93
N TRP A 81 3.36 3.61 0.39
CA TRP A 81 4.66 3.94 0.96
C TRP A 81 4.62 5.33 1.60
N PRO A 82 4.35 5.46 2.89
CA PRO A 82 4.10 6.76 3.54
C PRO A 82 5.20 7.79 3.31
N VAL A 83 6.46 7.35 3.32
CA VAL A 83 7.63 8.22 3.12
C VAL A 83 7.61 8.93 1.76
N ALA A 84 7.06 8.29 0.72
CA ALA A 84 6.94 8.89 -0.60
C ALA A 84 6.06 10.14 -0.63
N TRP A 85 5.18 10.29 0.36
CA TRP A 85 4.25 11.42 0.47
C TRP A 85 4.78 12.58 1.32
N TRP A 86 5.96 12.42 1.94
CA TRP A 86 6.52 13.45 2.80
C TRP A 86 6.94 14.69 1.98
N PRO A 87 6.59 15.91 2.44
CA PRO A 87 6.95 17.15 1.75
C PRO A 87 8.45 17.29 1.50
N ALA A 88 9.28 16.85 2.44
CA ALA A 88 10.73 16.88 2.31
C ALA A 88 11.23 16.01 1.15
N VAL A 89 10.65 14.83 0.95
CA VAL A 89 11.01 13.92 -0.15
C VAL A 89 10.62 14.55 -1.50
N HIS A 90 9.44 15.15 -1.58
CA HIS A 90 9.01 15.87 -2.78
C HIS A 90 9.92 17.05 -3.09
N LEU A 91 10.27 17.84 -2.08
CA LEU A 91 11.18 18.98 -2.26
C LEU A 91 12.54 18.53 -2.82
N VAL A 92 13.15 17.50 -2.22
CA VAL A 92 14.44 16.95 -2.70
C VAL A 92 14.32 16.46 -4.15
N ALA A 93 13.24 15.73 -4.48
CA ALA A 93 13.01 15.27 -5.85
C ALA A 93 12.86 16.43 -6.84
N GLU A 94 12.18 17.51 -6.48
CA GLU A 94 12.03 18.71 -7.30
C GLU A 94 13.37 19.45 -7.51
N LEU A 95 14.16 19.60 -6.46
CA LEU A 95 15.49 20.24 -6.56
C LEU A 95 16.43 19.42 -7.44
N ALA A 96 16.40 18.10 -7.32
CA ALA A 96 17.17 17.20 -8.17
C ALA A 96 16.76 17.31 -9.64
N LYS A 97 15.45 17.30 -9.94
CA LYS A 97 14.93 17.46 -11.31
C LYS A 97 15.30 18.80 -11.94
N LYS A 98 15.42 19.85 -11.14
CA LYS A 98 15.79 21.19 -11.59
C LYS A 98 17.31 21.39 -11.68
N ASP A 99 18.09 20.36 -11.42
CA ASP A 99 19.57 20.39 -11.43
C ASP A 99 20.18 21.47 -10.50
N VAL A 100 19.47 21.82 -9.42
CA VAL A 100 19.89 22.88 -8.48
C VAL A 100 21.14 22.46 -7.71
N ILE A 101 21.30 21.16 -7.46
CA ILE A 101 22.41 20.58 -6.69
C ILE A 101 23.41 19.81 -7.57
N GLY A 102 23.25 19.85 -8.91
CA GLY A 102 24.07 19.11 -9.86
C GLY A 102 23.85 17.60 -9.80
N GLU A 103 24.81 16.84 -10.31
CA GLU A 103 24.75 15.37 -10.34
C GLU A 103 24.73 14.78 -8.92
N ILE A 104 23.74 13.94 -8.63
CA ILE A 104 23.63 13.26 -7.34
C ILE A 104 24.54 12.04 -7.32
N LEU A 105 25.62 12.10 -6.55
CA LEU A 105 26.56 10.98 -6.39
C LEU A 105 26.21 10.07 -5.21
N SER A 106 25.64 10.62 -4.15
CA SER A 106 25.19 9.87 -2.98
C SER A 106 24.13 10.64 -2.19
N SER A 107 23.34 9.93 -1.40
CA SER A 107 22.42 10.55 -0.44
C SER A 107 22.45 9.83 0.90
N ILE A 108 22.37 10.58 2.00
CA ILE A 108 22.22 10.05 3.34
C ILE A 108 20.94 10.66 3.92
N THR A 109 20.04 9.81 4.38
CA THR A 109 18.77 10.23 4.99
C THR A 109 18.71 9.73 6.42
N GLU A 110 18.57 10.64 7.38
CA GLU A 110 18.28 10.29 8.77
C GLU A 110 16.82 10.55 9.07
N THR A 111 16.14 9.54 9.62
CA THR A 111 14.75 9.65 10.07
C THR A 111 14.66 9.21 11.52
N GLY A 112 14.19 10.12 12.40
CA GLY A 112 13.86 9.80 13.78
C GLY A 112 12.38 9.39 13.89
N ILE A 113 12.12 8.21 14.41
CA ILE A 113 10.77 7.79 14.80
C ILE A 113 10.74 7.78 16.32
N HIS A 114 9.89 8.62 16.93
CA HIS A 114 9.62 8.50 18.37
C HIS A 114 8.94 7.14 18.62
N SER A 115 9.63 6.27 19.36
CA SER A 115 9.20 4.90 19.65
C SER A 115 7.99 4.81 20.60
N ASP A 116 7.55 5.89 21.18
CA ASP A 116 6.45 5.92 22.16
C ASP A 116 5.13 5.39 21.59
N HIS A 117 4.92 5.51 20.28
CA HIS A 117 3.76 4.92 19.61
C HIS A 117 3.85 3.40 19.40
N PHE A 118 5.05 2.82 19.43
CA PHE A 118 5.23 1.37 19.27
C PHE A 118 5.00 0.59 20.57
N LEU A 119 5.12 1.24 21.72
CA LEU A 119 4.93 0.60 23.02
C LEU A 119 3.46 0.57 23.49
N MET A 120 2.61 1.41 22.91
CA MET A 120 1.17 1.47 23.24
C MET A 120 0.31 0.42 22.53
N GLY A 121 0.86 -0.35 21.61
CA GLY A 121 0.15 -1.36 20.83
C GLY A 121 0.16 -2.78 21.43
N ARG A 122 0.58 -2.93 22.69
CA ARG A 122 0.54 -4.22 23.40
C ARG A 122 -0.29 -4.10 24.67
N ILE A 123 -1.57 -3.99 24.51
CA ILE A 123 -2.56 -4.37 25.54
C ILE A 123 -3.67 -5.14 24.83
#